data_4e12ffd9c10f19334e401f83675e0d28
#
_entry.id   4e12ffd9c10f19334e401f83675e0d28
#
_cell.length_a   1.000
_cell.length_b   1.000
_cell.length_c   1.000
_cell.angle_alpha   90.00
_cell.angle_beta   90.00
_cell.angle_gamma   90.00
#
_symmetry.space_group_name_H-M   'P 1'
#
loop_
_entity.id
_entity.type
_entity.pdbx_description
1 polymer ?
#
loop_
_entity_poly.entity_id
_entity_poly.type
_entity_poly.pdbx_seq_one_letter_code
_entity_poly.pdbx_strand_id
1 'polypeptide(L)'
;MIQEKKRYDTKDLILKVNQFYNQSELPLAYWDRFLDALCGTREYQKEAIRSSVIYLASKEYTNIQDLVSKNHYQNPQLRERYPELADYHRKLQLPSKLSATIDLATGTGKSYVMYGIAQILLGLGLVKRVLVLCPSTTIEKELHKKFLALVSD
;
A
#
# COMPACT_ATOMS: atom_id res chain seq x y z
N MET A 1 -18.68 -24.02 -27.83
CA MET A 1 -17.56 -23.06 -27.91
C MET A 1 -17.02 -22.84 -26.50
N ILE A 2 -15.82 -23.36 -26.24
CA ILE A 2 -15.14 -23.10 -24.95
C ILE A 2 -14.62 -21.66 -25.05
N GLN A 3 -15.22 -20.73 -24.30
CA GLN A 3 -14.65 -19.40 -24.18
C GLN A 3 -13.28 -19.52 -23.51
N GLU A 4 -12.22 -19.30 -24.26
CA GLU A 4 -10.89 -19.14 -23.71
C GLU A 4 -10.93 -18.06 -22.62
N LYS A 5 -10.65 -18.46 -21.38
CA LYS A 5 -10.64 -17.56 -20.24
C LYS A 5 -9.45 -16.62 -20.42
N LYS A 6 -9.70 -15.37 -20.85
CA LYS A 6 -8.66 -14.37 -21.04
C LYS A 6 -7.79 -14.28 -19.79
N ARG A 7 -6.48 -14.41 -19.96
CA ARG A 7 -5.50 -14.34 -18.89
C ARG A 7 -5.01 -12.90 -18.81
N TYR A 8 -5.24 -12.25 -17.67
CA TYR A 8 -4.75 -10.90 -17.39
C TYR A 8 -3.34 -10.99 -16.77
N ASP A 9 -2.45 -10.06 -17.13
CA ASP A 9 -1.22 -9.86 -16.38
C ASP A 9 -1.58 -9.27 -15.01
N THR A 10 -0.88 -9.68 -13.95
CA THR A 10 -1.03 -9.12 -12.61
C THR A 10 -0.88 -7.60 -12.59
N LYS A 11 -0.01 -7.06 -13.44
CA LYS A 11 0.20 -5.62 -13.60
C LYS A 11 -1.04 -4.86 -14.05
N ASP A 12 -1.89 -5.50 -14.85
CA ASP A 12 -3.11 -4.89 -15.37
C ASP A 12 -4.18 -4.73 -14.29
N LEU A 13 -4.08 -5.51 -13.21
CA LEU A 13 -5.05 -5.55 -12.11
C LEU A 13 -4.58 -4.83 -10.86
N ILE A 14 -3.37 -4.26 -10.84
CA ILE A 14 -2.86 -3.48 -9.71
C ILE A 14 -3.63 -2.17 -9.59
N LEU A 15 -4.12 -1.89 -8.39
CA LEU A 15 -4.76 -0.62 -8.07
C LEU A 15 -3.69 0.48 -7.93
N LYS A 16 -3.86 1.56 -8.67
CA LYS A 16 -2.97 2.71 -8.64
C LYS A 16 -3.52 3.78 -7.73
N VAL A 17 -2.68 4.26 -6.82
CA VAL A 17 -2.98 5.42 -5.98
C VAL A 17 -2.61 6.69 -6.74
N ASN A 18 -3.51 7.68 -6.73
CA ASN A 18 -3.25 8.97 -7.36
C ASN A 18 -2.11 9.67 -6.61
N GLN A 19 -1.08 10.09 -7.34
CA GLN A 19 0.07 10.82 -6.80
C GLN A 19 -0.19 12.33 -6.67
N PHE A 20 -1.32 12.84 -7.18
CA PHE A 20 -1.76 14.23 -7.00
C PHE A 20 -2.60 14.32 -5.73
N TYR A 21 -2.01 14.87 -4.69
CA TYR A 21 -2.65 15.07 -3.37
C TYR A 21 -2.23 16.44 -2.81
N ASN A 22 -2.93 16.91 -1.79
CA ASN A 22 -2.59 18.17 -1.14
C ASN A 22 -1.32 18.03 -0.28
N GLN A 23 -0.19 18.51 -0.82
CA GLN A 23 1.11 18.43 -0.15
C GLN A 23 1.19 19.28 1.13
N SER A 24 0.36 20.31 1.27
CA SER A 24 0.29 21.10 2.50
C SER A 24 -0.32 20.33 3.66
N GLU A 25 -1.25 19.41 3.38
CA GLU A 25 -1.87 18.54 4.39
C GLU A 25 -1.06 17.26 4.64
N LEU A 26 -0.34 16.77 3.63
CA LEU A 26 0.49 15.57 3.73
C LEU A 26 1.90 15.85 3.18
N PRO A 27 2.80 16.43 3.99
CA PRO A 27 4.11 16.88 3.53
C PRO A 27 5.13 15.73 3.41
N LEU A 28 4.93 14.81 2.46
CA LEU A 28 5.80 13.64 2.29
C LEU A 28 7.23 13.96 1.87
N ALA A 29 7.48 15.12 1.24
CA ALA A 29 8.82 15.52 0.84
C ALA A 29 9.79 15.65 2.04
N TYR A 30 9.30 15.95 3.24
CA TYR A 30 10.13 15.97 4.45
C TYR A 30 10.70 14.59 4.83
N TRP A 31 10.09 13.54 4.31
CA TRP A 31 10.48 12.15 4.61
C TRP A 31 11.43 11.56 3.57
N ASP A 32 11.81 12.31 2.54
CA ASP A 32 12.67 11.79 1.47
C ASP A 32 14.03 11.32 1.99
N ARG A 33 14.67 12.10 2.88
CA ARG A 33 15.94 11.69 3.51
C ARG A 33 15.80 10.41 4.33
N PHE A 34 14.71 10.27 5.07
CA PHE A 34 14.42 9.05 5.82
C PHE A 34 14.21 7.86 4.88
N LEU A 35 13.47 8.04 3.79
CA LEU A 35 13.26 7.00 2.79
C LEU A 35 14.55 6.61 2.09
N ASP A 36 15.45 7.57 1.81
CA ASP A 36 16.75 7.31 1.23
C ASP A 36 17.64 6.51 2.19
N ALA A 37 17.66 6.84 3.47
CA ALA A 37 18.38 6.09 4.48
C ALA A 37 17.81 4.68 4.66
N LEU A 38 16.48 4.56 4.75
CA LEU A 38 15.79 3.29 4.99
C LEU A 38 15.90 2.33 3.80
N CYS A 39 15.66 2.81 2.59
CA CYS A 39 15.50 1.99 1.40
C CYS A 39 16.73 1.98 0.49
N GLY A 40 17.64 2.95 0.64
CA GLY A 40 18.79 3.11 -0.25
C GLY A 40 18.34 3.32 -1.70
N THR A 41 18.87 2.51 -2.59
CA THR A 41 18.57 2.56 -4.04
C THR A 41 17.31 1.77 -4.45
N ARG A 42 16.55 1.24 -3.50
CA ARG A 42 15.39 0.38 -3.78
C ARG A 42 14.13 1.24 -4.00
N GLU A 43 14.01 1.85 -5.18
CA GLU A 43 12.90 2.76 -5.52
C GLU A 43 11.52 2.11 -5.35
N TYR A 44 11.38 0.81 -5.66
CA TYR A 44 10.11 0.09 -5.46
C TYR A 44 9.63 0.07 -3.99
N GLN A 45 10.57 0.07 -3.00
CA GLN A 45 10.21 0.17 -1.58
C GLN A 45 9.73 1.58 -1.23
N LYS A 46 10.43 2.60 -1.72
CA LYS A 46 10.04 4.01 -1.52
C LYS A 46 8.68 4.27 -2.13
N GLU A 47 8.45 3.78 -3.35
CA GLU A 47 7.16 3.90 -4.04
C GLU A 47 6.03 3.20 -3.27
N ALA A 48 6.26 1.97 -2.78
CA ALA A 48 5.31 1.24 -1.98
C ALA A 48 4.95 2.00 -0.68
N ILE A 49 5.94 2.58 0.00
CA ILE A 49 5.72 3.38 1.21
C ILE A 49 4.93 4.64 0.87
N ARG A 50 5.38 5.43 -0.12
CA ARG A 50 4.70 6.68 -0.50
C ARG A 50 3.26 6.42 -0.93
N SER A 51 3.02 5.47 -1.81
CA SER A 51 1.67 5.12 -2.28
C SER A 51 0.77 4.68 -1.13
N SER A 52 1.31 3.89 -0.18
CA SER A 52 0.55 3.46 0.99
C SER A 52 0.19 4.63 1.90
N VAL A 53 1.12 5.54 2.18
CA VAL A 53 0.85 6.71 3.02
C VAL A 53 -0.12 7.67 2.34
N ILE A 54 0.02 7.90 1.03
CA ILE A 54 -0.95 8.71 0.27
C ILE A 54 -2.35 8.09 0.35
N TYR A 55 -2.46 6.79 0.11
CA TYR A 55 -3.74 6.09 0.20
C TYR A 55 -4.39 6.22 1.58
N LEU A 56 -3.61 6.04 2.65
CA LEU A 56 -4.12 6.04 4.02
C LEU A 56 -4.37 7.43 4.59
N ALA A 57 -3.67 8.46 4.11
CA ALA A 57 -3.56 9.74 4.82
C ALA A 57 -3.88 11.00 4.00
N SER A 58 -3.95 10.90 2.67
CA SER A 58 -4.21 12.08 1.82
C SER A 58 -5.63 12.63 1.91
N LYS A 59 -6.57 11.89 2.51
CA LYS A 59 -8.01 12.16 2.52
C LYS A 59 -8.69 12.08 1.14
N GLU A 60 -7.94 11.67 0.10
CA GLU A 60 -8.46 11.42 -1.24
C GLU A 60 -9.35 10.17 -1.32
N TYR A 61 -9.24 9.31 -0.31
CA TYR A 61 -9.95 8.05 -0.21
C TYR A 61 -10.58 7.90 1.17
N THR A 62 -11.84 7.51 1.22
CA THR A 62 -12.54 7.20 2.48
C THR A 62 -12.43 5.71 2.82
N ASN A 63 -12.36 4.88 1.79
CA ASN A 63 -12.30 3.43 1.91
C ASN A 63 -11.74 2.79 0.63
N ILE A 64 -11.60 1.46 0.61
CA ILE A 64 -11.09 0.74 -0.56
C ILE A 64 -12.04 0.81 -1.76
N GLN A 65 -13.34 0.99 -1.58
CA GLN A 65 -14.28 1.12 -2.69
C GLN A 65 -14.01 2.38 -3.50
N ASP A 66 -13.61 3.48 -2.86
CA ASP A 66 -13.24 4.72 -3.56
C ASP A 66 -12.04 4.50 -4.48
N LEU A 67 -11.00 3.81 -3.98
CA LEU A 67 -9.82 3.47 -4.78
C LEU A 67 -10.19 2.56 -5.96
N VAL A 68 -10.99 1.52 -5.70
CA VAL A 68 -11.45 0.58 -6.73
C VAL A 68 -12.28 1.29 -7.79
N SER A 69 -13.21 2.17 -7.38
CA SER A 69 -14.07 2.92 -8.30
C SER A 69 -13.26 3.83 -9.23
N LYS A 70 -12.30 4.58 -8.66
CA LYS A 70 -11.40 5.44 -9.45
C LYS A 70 -10.58 4.61 -10.44
N ASN A 71 -10.01 3.48 -10.00
CA ASN A 71 -9.23 2.60 -10.87
C ASN A 71 -10.08 1.91 -11.93
N HIS A 72 -11.27 1.45 -11.59
CA HIS A 72 -12.19 0.83 -12.54
C HIS A 72 -12.56 1.80 -13.68
N TYR A 73 -12.80 3.06 -13.35
CA TYR A 73 -13.07 4.10 -14.35
C TYR A 73 -11.85 4.35 -15.26
N GLN A 74 -10.64 4.36 -14.73
CA GLN A 74 -9.42 4.74 -15.44
C GLN A 74 -8.73 3.57 -16.17
N ASN A 75 -8.94 2.32 -15.72
CA ASN A 75 -8.22 1.14 -16.22
C ASN A 75 -9.13 0.25 -17.08
N PRO A 76 -8.93 0.22 -18.42
CA PRO A 76 -9.71 -0.62 -19.30
C PRO A 76 -9.63 -2.13 -18.98
N GLN A 77 -8.48 -2.62 -18.53
CA GLN A 77 -8.27 -4.04 -18.18
C GLN A 77 -9.10 -4.42 -16.96
N LEU A 78 -9.24 -3.52 -15.98
CA LEU A 78 -10.13 -3.75 -14.85
C LEU A 78 -11.59 -3.79 -15.29
N ARG A 79 -12.03 -2.88 -16.19
CA ARG A 79 -13.39 -2.92 -16.75
C ARG A 79 -13.66 -4.17 -17.57
N GLU A 80 -12.69 -4.62 -18.31
CA GLU A 80 -12.81 -5.87 -19.07
C GLU A 80 -12.91 -7.09 -18.15
N ARG A 81 -12.14 -7.11 -17.06
CA ARG A 81 -12.16 -8.18 -16.05
C ARG A 81 -13.42 -8.16 -15.20
N TYR A 82 -13.89 -6.97 -14.87
CA TYR A 82 -15.09 -6.71 -14.06
C TYR A 82 -15.96 -5.69 -14.79
N PRO A 83 -16.79 -6.12 -15.76
CA PRO A 83 -17.64 -5.19 -16.53
C PRO A 83 -18.49 -4.29 -15.65
N GLU A 84 -19.07 -4.87 -14.60
CA GLU A 84 -19.83 -4.12 -13.60
C GLU A 84 -18.98 -3.84 -12.37
N LEU A 85 -18.91 -2.58 -11.94
CA LEU A 85 -18.18 -2.17 -10.75
C LEU A 85 -18.65 -2.93 -9.49
N ALA A 86 -19.94 -3.24 -9.40
CA ALA A 86 -20.51 -4.02 -8.31
C ALA A 86 -19.89 -5.42 -8.18
N ASP A 87 -19.46 -6.02 -9.29
CA ASP A 87 -18.80 -7.33 -9.28
C ASP A 87 -17.44 -7.25 -8.62
N TYR A 88 -16.71 -6.15 -8.81
CA TYR A 88 -15.46 -5.92 -8.11
C TYR A 88 -15.70 -5.63 -6.64
N HIS A 89 -16.65 -4.76 -6.31
CA HIS A 89 -16.99 -4.42 -4.92
C HIS A 89 -17.33 -5.66 -4.09
N ARG A 90 -18.03 -6.64 -4.67
CA ARG A 90 -18.34 -7.93 -4.01
C ARG A 90 -17.12 -8.77 -3.68
N LYS A 91 -15.95 -8.51 -4.30
CA LYS A 91 -14.70 -9.22 -4.02
C LYS A 91 -13.92 -8.60 -2.86
N LEU A 92 -14.27 -7.40 -2.44
CA LEU A 92 -13.57 -6.71 -1.35
C LEU A 92 -13.94 -7.33 0.00
N GLN A 93 -12.94 -7.68 0.81
CA GLN A 93 -13.15 -8.27 2.13
C GLN A 93 -13.56 -7.23 3.18
N LEU A 94 -13.01 -6.02 3.08
CA LEU A 94 -13.26 -4.91 4.02
C LEU A 94 -13.65 -3.64 3.26
N PRO A 95 -14.79 -3.62 2.56
CA PRO A 95 -15.15 -2.59 1.59
C PRO A 95 -15.27 -1.18 2.20
N SER A 96 -15.68 -1.09 3.46
CA SER A 96 -15.88 0.19 4.18
C SER A 96 -14.63 0.69 4.91
N LYS A 97 -13.47 0.06 4.71
CA LYS A 97 -12.22 0.41 5.39
C LYS A 97 -11.15 0.83 4.39
N LEU A 98 -10.21 1.65 4.85
CA LEU A 98 -8.94 1.88 4.15
C LEU A 98 -8.07 0.63 4.33
N SER A 99 -8.33 -0.36 3.48
CA SER A 99 -7.64 -1.66 3.48
C SER A 99 -6.98 -1.90 2.13
N ALA A 100 -5.79 -2.49 2.15
CA ALA A 100 -5.08 -2.83 0.92
C ALA A 100 -4.09 -3.98 1.15
N THR A 101 -3.69 -4.63 0.08
CA THR A 101 -2.59 -5.59 0.05
C THR A 101 -1.45 -5.00 -0.76
N ILE A 102 -0.24 -5.05 -0.18
CA ILE A 102 0.99 -4.72 -0.89
C ILE A 102 1.68 -6.03 -1.23
N ASP A 103 1.76 -6.32 -2.53
CA ASP A 103 2.45 -7.52 -3.00
C ASP A 103 3.90 -7.18 -3.36
N LEU A 104 4.81 -7.80 -2.64
CA LEU A 104 6.25 -7.69 -2.84
C LEU A 104 6.84 -9.09 -2.84
N ALA A 105 7.76 -9.36 -3.75
CA ALA A 105 8.44 -10.66 -3.84
C ALA A 105 9.15 -11.03 -2.53
N THR A 106 9.39 -12.31 -2.31
CA THR A 106 10.15 -12.80 -1.16
C THR A 106 11.59 -12.25 -1.20
N GLY A 107 12.11 -11.84 -0.06
CA GLY A 107 13.47 -11.27 0.03
C GLY A 107 13.58 -9.78 -0.36
N THR A 108 12.52 -9.14 -0.81
CA THR A 108 12.55 -7.73 -1.26
C THR A 108 12.46 -6.71 -0.12
N GLY A 109 12.49 -7.15 1.14
CA GLY A 109 12.52 -6.25 2.29
C GLY A 109 11.16 -5.69 2.71
N LYS A 110 10.11 -6.53 2.71
CA LYS A 110 8.75 -6.17 3.19
C LYS A 110 8.77 -5.47 4.56
N SER A 111 9.66 -5.89 5.46
CA SER A 111 9.79 -5.30 6.79
C SER A 111 10.22 -3.82 6.77
N TYR A 112 11.03 -3.41 5.79
CA TYR A 112 11.40 -2.01 5.61
C TYR A 112 10.20 -1.18 5.17
N VAL A 113 9.38 -1.73 4.28
CA VAL A 113 8.14 -1.07 3.83
C VAL A 113 7.15 -0.92 5.00
N MET A 114 6.94 -1.98 5.80
CA MET A 114 6.09 -1.93 6.99
C MET A 114 6.59 -0.88 8.00
N TYR A 115 7.91 -0.88 8.27
CA TYR A 115 8.54 0.08 9.17
C TYR A 115 8.40 1.52 8.65
N GLY A 116 8.68 1.75 7.37
CA GLY A 116 8.59 3.07 6.75
C GLY A 116 7.18 3.66 6.81
N ILE A 117 6.16 2.87 6.49
CA ILE A 117 4.75 3.28 6.60
C ILE A 117 4.42 3.65 8.04
N ALA A 118 4.78 2.78 9.00
CA ALA A 118 4.49 3.00 10.41
C ALA A 118 5.16 4.28 10.94
N GLN A 119 6.44 4.49 10.63
CA GLN A 119 7.21 5.65 11.08
C GLN A 119 6.65 6.96 10.52
N ILE A 120 6.30 7.01 9.25
CA ILE A 120 5.72 8.21 8.64
C ILE A 120 4.36 8.54 9.27
N LEU A 121 3.47 7.55 9.40
CA LEU A 121 2.13 7.78 9.96
C LEU A 121 2.18 8.23 11.44
N LEU A 122 3.10 7.66 12.23
CA LEU A 122 3.34 8.05 13.62
C LEU A 122 3.99 9.45 13.69
N GLY A 123 5.03 9.69 12.89
CA GLY A 123 5.76 10.96 12.89
C GLY A 123 4.92 12.15 12.42
N LEU A 124 3.99 11.93 11.50
CA LEU A 124 3.00 12.94 11.10
C LEU A 124 1.85 13.11 12.11
N GLY A 125 1.83 12.30 13.19
CA GLY A 125 0.75 12.35 14.18
C GLY A 125 -0.62 11.87 13.68
N LEU A 126 -0.65 11.21 12.52
CA LEU A 126 -1.88 10.70 11.88
C LEU A 126 -2.46 9.50 12.63
N VAL A 127 -1.60 8.73 13.28
CA VAL A 127 -1.98 7.62 14.15
C VAL A 127 -1.21 7.69 15.47
N LYS A 128 -1.80 7.18 16.53
CA LYS A 128 -1.15 7.12 17.85
C LYS A 128 -0.47 5.78 18.11
N ARG A 129 -0.86 4.75 17.42
CA ARG A 129 -0.37 3.37 17.57
C ARG A 129 -0.46 2.63 16.25
N VAL A 130 0.47 1.72 16.04
CA VAL A 130 0.47 0.76 14.93
C VAL A 130 0.49 -0.64 15.52
N LEU A 131 -0.42 -1.49 15.05
CA LEU A 131 -0.46 -2.90 15.40
C LEU A 131 0.10 -3.72 14.23
N VAL A 132 1.11 -4.51 14.52
CA VAL A 132 1.68 -5.47 13.57
C VAL A 132 1.30 -6.87 13.98
N LEU A 133 0.62 -7.60 13.09
CA LEU A 133 0.21 -8.98 13.32
C LEU A 133 1.17 -9.91 12.55
N CYS A 134 1.68 -10.91 13.24
CA CYS A 134 2.60 -11.90 12.70
C CYS A 134 1.99 -13.30 12.77
N PRO A 135 2.21 -14.15 11.75
CA PRO A 135 1.63 -15.51 11.73
C PRO A 135 2.28 -16.47 12.72
N SER A 136 3.46 -16.14 13.26
CA SER A 136 4.14 -16.97 14.26
C SER A 136 5.03 -16.12 15.18
N THR A 137 5.33 -16.66 16.37
CA THR A 137 6.21 -16.03 17.36
C THR A 137 7.66 -15.90 16.87
N THR A 138 8.11 -16.78 15.98
CA THR A 138 9.43 -16.70 15.36
C THR A 138 9.53 -15.45 14.49
N ILE A 139 8.56 -15.23 13.60
CA ILE A 139 8.50 -14.05 12.73
C ILE A 139 8.32 -12.78 13.56
N GLU A 140 7.52 -12.82 14.62
CA GLU A 140 7.36 -11.70 15.55
C GLU A 140 8.70 -11.28 16.16
N LYS A 141 9.48 -12.22 16.72
CA LYS A 141 10.79 -11.95 17.34
C LYS A 141 11.79 -11.39 16.33
N GLU A 142 11.85 -11.95 15.13
CA GLU A 142 12.72 -11.47 14.06
C GLU A 142 12.36 -10.05 13.62
N LEU A 143 11.07 -9.78 13.44
CA LEU A 143 10.57 -8.47 13.04
C LEU A 143 10.82 -7.42 14.13
N HIS A 144 10.55 -7.76 15.39
CA HIS A 144 10.82 -6.90 16.54
C HIS A 144 12.32 -6.53 16.64
N LYS A 145 13.21 -7.54 16.57
CA LYS A 145 14.66 -7.30 16.56
C LYS A 145 15.09 -6.37 15.42
N LYS A 146 14.50 -6.57 14.24
CA LYS A 146 14.80 -5.76 13.06
C LYS A 146 14.32 -4.32 13.24
N PHE A 147 13.12 -4.11 13.77
CA PHE A 147 12.60 -2.78 14.01
C PHE A 147 13.41 -2.02 15.06
N LEU A 148 13.85 -2.69 16.11
CA LEU A 148 14.76 -2.09 17.10
C LEU A 148 16.08 -1.64 16.47
N ALA A 149 16.68 -2.44 15.58
CA ALA A 149 17.91 -2.05 14.88
C ALA A 149 17.68 -0.81 13.99
N LEU A 150 16.54 -0.69 13.31
CA LEU A 150 16.21 0.46 12.47
C LEU A 150 15.91 1.76 13.25
N VAL A 151 15.61 1.66 14.55
CA VAL A 151 15.43 2.87 15.42
C VAL A 151 16.79 3.42 15.85
N SER A 152 17.82 2.57 15.88
CA SER A 152 19.14 2.92 16.43
C SER A 152 20.10 3.53 15.40
N ASP A 153 19.74 3.50 14.11
CA ASP A 153 20.44 4.11 12.99
C ASP A 153 19.83 5.48 12.64
#